data_842492ecf1530c2ad8cb6d9805ba61bd
#
_entry.id   842492ecf1530c2ad8cb6d9805ba61bd
#
_cell.length_a   1.000
_cell.length_b   1.000
_cell.length_c   1.000
_cell.angle_alpha   90.00
_cell.angle_beta   90.00
_cell.angle_gamma   90.00
#
_symmetry.space_group_name_H-M   'P 1'
#
loop_
_entity.id
_entity.type
_entity.pdbx_description
1 polymer ?
#
loop_
_entity_poly.entity_id
_entity_poly.type
_entity_poly.pdbx_seq_one_letter_code
_entity_poly.pdbx_strand_id
1 'polypeptide(L)'
;MNHAFTATALALTLFAGTAAAQSTKVKSETEIEVKNGKEVKLTGCVARSASGTAFLLNNVEGNHAASRSYILVGDADLDNHIGHLVEVKGKASNVGDDAKVEVKTKTKVERDDADDKKTESKTTLEGDLAGVPYLGVKSVKMVRSSCS
;
A
#
# COMPACT_ATOMS: atom_id res chain seq x y z
N MET A 1 63.96 47.56 25.29
CA MET A 1 62.92 47.64 24.28
C MET A 1 61.83 46.60 24.63
N ASN A 2 60.79 47.10 25.28
CA ASN A 2 59.68 46.22 25.76
C ASN A 2 58.54 46.40 24.84
N HIS A 3 58.16 45.29 24.14
CA HIS A 3 56.94 45.26 23.40
C HIS A 3 55.87 44.49 24.21
N ALA A 4 54.92 45.27 24.73
CA ALA A 4 53.74 44.73 25.37
C ALA A 4 52.73 44.25 24.29
N PHE A 5 52.47 42.97 24.27
CA PHE A 5 51.36 42.38 23.44
C PHE A 5 50.10 42.39 24.29
N THR A 6 49.15 43.23 23.92
CA THR A 6 47.76 43.16 24.44
C THR A 6 46.97 42.08 23.71
N ALA A 7 46.64 41.02 24.42
CA ALA A 7 45.76 39.95 23.92
C ALA A 7 44.35 40.44 24.07
N THR A 8 43.66 40.64 22.93
CA THR A 8 42.22 40.90 22.86
C THR A 8 41.50 39.57 22.82
N ALA A 9 40.82 39.22 23.90
CA ALA A 9 39.96 38.02 23.96
C ALA A 9 38.65 38.28 23.22
N LEU A 10 38.46 37.61 22.10
CA LEU A 10 37.22 37.60 21.35
C LEU A 10 36.28 36.54 21.97
N ALA A 11 35.26 36.96 22.70
CA ALA A 11 34.22 36.07 23.22
C ALA A 11 33.26 35.68 22.08
N LEU A 12 33.39 34.45 21.58
CA LEU A 12 32.39 33.85 20.70
C LEU A 12 31.21 33.38 21.55
N THR A 13 30.11 34.12 21.51
CA THR A 13 28.81 33.65 22.02
C THR A 13 28.20 32.64 21.03
N LEU A 14 28.31 31.37 21.36
CA LEU A 14 27.57 30.30 20.69
C LEU A 14 26.07 30.43 21.03
N PHE A 15 25.28 30.96 20.11
CA PHE A 15 23.84 30.80 20.13
C PHE A 15 23.53 29.34 19.82
N ALA A 16 23.30 28.52 20.83
CA ALA A 16 22.67 27.23 20.70
C ALA A 16 21.18 27.44 20.36
N GLY A 17 20.89 27.57 19.07
CA GLY A 17 19.53 27.53 18.56
C GLY A 17 18.98 26.16 18.79
N THR A 18 18.12 25.97 19.79
CA THR A 18 17.28 24.77 19.92
C THR A 18 16.30 24.75 18.75
N ALA A 19 16.64 24.00 17.69
CA ALA A 19 15.69 23.65 16.65
C ALA A 19 14.65 22.76 17.31
N ALA A 20 13.50 23.33 17.68
CA ALA A 20 12.32 22.55 18.04
C ALA A 20 11.96 21.70 16.83
N ALA A 21 12.21 20.42 16.91
CA ALA A 21 11.78 19.46 15.90
C ALA A 21 10.25 19.42 15.95
N GLN A 22 9.61 20.15 15.05
CA GLN A 22 8.15 20.07 14.85
C GLN A 22 7.83 18.67 14.36
N SER A 23 7.15 17.89 15.17
CA SER A 23 6.72 16.56 14.78
C SER A 23 5.51 16.67 13.85
N THR A 24 5.71 16.37 12.60
CA THR A 24 4.63 16.25 11.62
C THR A 24 4.24 14.78 11.50
N LYS A 25 3.01 14.43 11.87
CA LYS A 25 2.48 13.09 11.67
C LYS A 25 1.73 13.05 10.34
N VAL A 26 2.17 12.17 9.45
CA VAL A 26 1.51 11.90 8.18
C VAL A 26 0.86 10.52 8.26
N LYS A 27 -0.46 10.48 8.10
CA LYS A 27 -1.22 9.24 7.96
C LYS A 27 -1.70 9.15 6.51
N SER A 28 -1.37 8.05 5.84
CA SER A 28 -1.84 7.78 4.49
C SER A 28 -2.57 6.45 4.48
N GLU A 29 -3.75 6.44 3.90
CA GLU A 29 -4.59 5.26 3.70
C GLU A 29 -4.84 5.12 2.20
N THR A 30 -4.55 3.95 1.66
CA THR A 30 -4.77 3.65 0.24
C THR A 30 -5.75 2.51 0.12
N GLU A 31 -6.86 2.77 -0.57
CA GLU A 31 -7.89 1.80 -0.91
C GLU A 31 -7.81 1.50 -2.40
N ILE A 32 -7.79 0.23 -2.76
CA ILE A 32 -7.77 -0.23 -4.15
C ILE A 32 -9.02 -1.06 -4.41
N GLU A 33 -9.81 -0.65 -5.39
CA GLU A 33 -11.04 -1.35 -5.78
C GLU A 33 -11.01 -1.75 -7.26
N VAL A 34 -11.54 -2.92 -7.57
CA VAL A 34 -11.83 -3.32 -8.96
C VAL A 34 -13.27 -2.96 -9.30
N LYS A 35 -13.42 -2.04 -10.27
CA LYS A 35 -14.73 -1.61 -10.80
C LYS A 35 -15.01 -2.31 -12.12
N ASN A 36 -16.28 -2.62 -12.36
CA ASN A 36 -16.80 -3.22 -13.61
C ASN A 36 -16.16 -4.56 -14.02
N GLY A 37 -15.29 -5.13 -13.17
CA GLY A 37 -14.78 -6.49 -13.39
C GLY A 37 -15.89 -7.52 -13.25
N LYS A 38 -15.78 -8.64 -13.99
CA LYS A 38 -16.70 -9.77 -13.83
C LYS A 38 -16.40 -10.54 -12.54
N GLU A 39 -17.45 -11.05 -11.93
CA GLU A 39 -17.30 -11.94 -10.79
C GLU A 39 -16.66 -13.26 -11.23
N VAL A 40 -15.64 -13.64 -10.50
CA VAL A 40 -14.90 -14.89 -10.70
C VAL A 40 -14.80 -15.65 -9.39
N LYS A 41 -14.62 -16.95 -9.50
CA LYS A 41 -14.34 -17.86 -8.40
C LYS A 41 -13.05 -18.59 -8.73
N LEU A 42 -12.01 -18.31 -7.98
CA LEU A 42 -10.66 -18.76 -8.22
C LEU A 42 -10.12 -19.50 -6.99
N THR A 43 -9.34 -20.53 -7.23
CA THR A 43 -8.63 -21.26 -6.18
C THR A 43 -7.13 -21.04 -6.37
N GLY A 44 -6.39 -20.78 -5.31
CA GLY A 44 -4.95 -20.56 -5.39
C GLY A 44 -4.34 -20.38 -4.01
N CYS A 45 -3.04 -20.19 -4.01
CA CYS A 45 -2.24 -20.00 -2.81
C CYS A 45 -2.07 -18.53 -2.48
N VAL A 46 -2.37 -18.15 -1.25
CA VAL A 46 -2.11 -16.79 -0.76
C VAL A 46 -0.65 -16.64 -0.38
N ALA A 47 -0.02 -15.60 -0.90
CA ALA A 47 1.36 -15.22 -0.56
C ALA A 47 1.46 -13.70 -0.39
N ARG A 48 2.52 -13.23 0.27
CA ARG A 48 2.89 -11.81 0.22
C ARG A 48 3.78 -11.54 -0.98
N SER A 49 3.67 -10.34 -1.54
CA SER A 49 4.60 -9.84 -2.55
C SER A 49 6.01 -9.72 -1.96
N ALA A 50 7.04 -9.69 -2.81
CA ALA A 50 8.43 -9.52 -2.38
C ALA A 50 8.65 -8.22 -1.58
N SER A 51 7.90 -7.17 -1.87
CA SER A 51 7.92 -5.91 -1.10
C SER A 51 7.16 -5.99 0.24
N GLY A 52 6.40 -7.05 0.50
CA GLY A 52 5.56 -7.21 1.69
C GLY A 52 4.31 -6.31 1.73
N THR A 53 4.05 -5.55 0.67
CA THR A 53 2.98 -4.53 0.64
C THR A 53 1.67 -5.01 0.03
N ALA A 54 1.67 -6.14 -0.67
CA ALA A 54 0.50 -6.69 -1.35
C ALA A 54 0.35 -8.18 -1.09
N PHE A 55 -0.87 -8.67 -1.22
CA PHE A 55 -1.18 -10.11 -1.24
C PHE A 55 -1.32 -10.59 -2.68
N LEU A 56 -0.85 -11.79 -2.92
CA LEU A 56 -0.91 -12.47 -4.21
C LEU A 56 -1.70 -13.76 -4.07
N LEU A 57 -2.51 -14.07 -5.06
CA LEU A 57 -3.07 -15.40 -5.25
C LEU A 57 -2.27 -16.07 -6.37
N ASN A 58 -1.50 -17.08 -6.05
CA ASN A 58 -0.62 -17.79 -6.98
C ASN A 58 -1.16 -19.18 -7.33
N ASN A 59 -0.67 -19.75 -8.44
CA ASN A 59 -1.09 -21.06 -8.94
C ASN A 59 -2.62 -21.16 -9.09
N VAL A 60 -3.17 -20.15 -9.72
CA VAL A 60 -4.62 -19.96 -9.81
C VAL A 60 -5.24 -20.96 -10.76
N GLU A 61 -6.30 -21.61 -10.27
CA GLU A 61 -7.17 -22.50 -11.01
C GLU A 61 -8.64 -22.04 -10.85
N GLY A 62 -9.46 -22.32 -11.83
CA GLY A 62 -10.89 -22.05 -11.75
C GLY A 62 -11.51 -21.52 -13.04
N ASN A 63 -12.82 -21.29 -13.01
CA ASN A 63 -13.56 -20.73 -14.13
C ASN A 63 -13.13 -19.28 -14.35
N HIS A 64 -12.72 -18.98 -15.58
CA HIS A 64 -12.22 -17.65 -15.98
C HIS A 64 -10.86 -17.29 -15.38
N ALA A 65 -10.03 -18.24 -14.99
CA ALA A 65 -8.63 -18.01 -14.64
C ALA A 65 -7.86 -17.57 -15.90
N ALA A 66 -7.83 -16.27 -16.17
CA ALA A 66 -7.10 -15.69 -17.31
C ALA A 66 -5.62 -15.41 -16.98
N SER A 67 -5.22 -15.61 -15.73
CA SER A 67 -3.85 -15.46 -15.26
C SER A 67 -3.51 -16.52 -14.21
N ARG A 68 -2.22 -16.83 -14.07
CA ARG A 68 -1.71 -17.72 -13.02
C ARG A 68 -1.55 -17.06 -11.67
N SER A 69 -1.55 -15.73 -11.65
CA SER A 69 -1.41 -14.93 -10.43
C SER A 69 -2.29 -13.70 -10.49
N TYR A 70 -2.81 -13.30 -9.34
CA TYR A 70 -3.61 -12.09 -9.15
C TYR A 70 -3.10 -11.33 -7.93
N ILE A 71 -3.16 -10.00 -7.99
CA ILE A 71 -2.99 -9.15 -6.82
C ILE A 71 -4.35 -9.07 -6.12
N LEU A 72 -4.39 -9.49 -4.85
CA LEU A 72 -5.60 -9.47 -4.03
C LEU A 72 -5.76 -8.09 -3.40
N VAL A 73 -6.93 -7.49 -3.55
CA VAL A 73 -7.28 -6.19 -2.97
C VAL A 73 -8.65 -6.24 -2.33
N GLY A 74 -8.87 -5.44 -1.29
CA GLY A 74 -10.12 -5.38 -0.52
C GLY A 74 -9.89 -5.61 0.97
N ASP A 75 -10.98 -5.56 1.75
CA ASP A 75 -10.97 -5.62 3.21
C ASP A 75 -10.97 -7.04 3.80
N ALA A 76 -10.74 -8.08 2.97
CA ALA A 76 -10.69 -9.45 3.45
C ALA A 76 -9.45 -9.70 4.31
N ASP A 77 -9.61 -10.48 5.37
CA ASP A 77 -8.51 -10.88 6.26
C ASP A 77 -7.60 -11.89 5.56
N LEU A 78 -6.67 -11.38 4.75
CA LEU A 78 -5.73 -12.18 3.96
C LEU A 78 -4.49 -12.59 4.75
N ASP A 79 -4.17 -11.88 5.82
CA ASP A 79 -3.00 -12.18 6.66
C ASP A 79 -3.07 -13.60 7.26
N ASN A 80 -4.25 -14.00 7.70
CA ASN A 80 -4.49 -15.32 8.27
C ASN A 80 -4.51 -16.45 7.24
N HIS A 81 -4.43 -16.12 5.96
CA HIS A 81 -4.46 -17.10 4.87
C HIS A 81 -3.13 -17.26 4.13
N ILE A 82 -2.07 -16.58 4.58
CA ILE A 82 -0.74 -16.72 3.96
C ILE A 82 -0.27 -18.18 4.05
N GLY A 83 0.14 -18.74 2.91
CA GLY A 83 0.56 -20.15 2.78
C GLY A 83 -0.59 -21.15 2.67
N HIS A 84 -1.83 -20.70 2.74
CA HIS A 84 -3.02 -21.54 2.58
C HIS A 84 -3.48 -21.62 1.13
N LEU A 85 -4.01 -22.76 0.74
CA LEU A 85 -4.83 -22.90 -0.46
C LEU A 85 -6.24 -22.41 -0.15
N VAL A 86 -6.69 -21.38 -0.86
CA VAL A 86 -7.99 -20.74 -0.65
C VAL A 86 -8.82 -20.70 -1.92
N GLU A 87 -10.15 -20.67 -1.74
CA GLU A 87 -11.11 -20.28 -2.76
C GLU A 87 -11.47 -18.82 -2.53
N VAL A 88 -11.25 -17.98 -3.55
CA VAL A 88 -11.54 -16.56 -3.53
C VAL A 88 -12.68 -16.27 -4.50
N LYS A 89 -13.70 -15.55 -4.04
CA LYS A 89 -14.71 -14.94 -4.89
C LYS A 89 -14.48 -13.44 -4.93
N GLY A 90 -14.58 -12.88 -6.12
CA GLY A 90 -14.36 -11.45 -6.30
C GLY A 90 -14.51 -10.99 -7.74
N LYS A 91 -14.11 -9.75 -8.00
CA LYS A 91 -14.11 -9.16 -9.34
C LYS A 91 -12.72 -9.09 -9.89
N ALA A 92 -12.47 -9.69 -11.05
CA ALA A 92 -11.18 -9.66 -11.71
C ALA A 92 -11.06 -8.47 -12.66
N SER A 93 -9.91 -7.78 -12.65
CA SER A 93 -9.66 -6.61 -13.51
C SER A 93 -9.40 -6.96 -14.98
N ASN A 94 -9.04 -8.20 -15.26
CA ASN A 94 -8.75 -8.71 -16.59
C ASN A 94 -9.91 -9.50 -17.21
N VAL A 95 -11.10 -9.46 -16.59
CA VAL A 95 -12.30 -10.13 -17.10
C VAL A 95 -13.44 -9.12 -17.18
N GLY A 96 -13.78 -8.72 -18.41
CA GLY A 96 -14.78 -7.70 -18.73
C GLY A 96 -14.17 -6.55 -19.52
N ASP A 97 -14.94 -6.03 -20.49
CA ASP A 97 -14.45 -5.02 -21.44
C ASP A 97 -14.21 -3.64 -20.81
N ASP A 98 -14.89 -3.35 -19.68
CA ASP A 98 -14.82 -2.06 -18.98
C ASP A 98 -14.22 -2.18 -17.57
N ALA A 99 -13.47 -3.24 -17.27
CA ALA A 99 -12.88 -3.42 -15.97
C ALA A 99 -11.81 -2.36 -15.69
N LYS A 100 -11.88 -1.75 -14.50
CA LYS A 100 -10.98 -0.67 -14.07
C LYS A 100 -10.50 -0.92 -12.65
N VAL A 101 -9.29 -0.49 -12.37
CA VAL A 101 -8.75 -0.44 -11.01
C VAL A 101 -8.81 1.00 -10.52
N GLU A 102 -9.53 1.23 -9.44
CA GLU A 102 -9.64 2.53 -8.79
C GLU A 102 -8.77 2.55 -7.55
N VAL A 103 -7.84 3.49 -7.48
CA VAL A 103 -6.96 3.71 -6.33
C VAL A 103 -7.36 5.03 -5.68
N LYS A 104 -7.80 4.97 -4.43
CA LYS A 104 -8.09 6.16 -3.61
C LYS A 104 -7.03 6.27 -2.53
N THR A 105 -6.38 7.41 -2.45
CA THR A 105 -5.41 7.71 -1.39
C THR A 105 -5.91 8.88 -0.58
N LYS A 106 -6.06 8.68 0.73
CA LYS A 106 -6.39 9.72 1.70
C LYS A 106 -5.15 9.99 2.53
N THR A 107 -4.67 11.21 2.50
CA THR A 107 -3.53 11.65 3.31
C THR A 107 -3.98 12.71 4.30
N LYS A 108 -3.73 12.46 5.59
CA LYS A 108 -3.92 13.41 6.67
C LYS A 108 -2.57 13.84 7.21
N VAL A 109 -2.31 15.14 7.19
CA VAL A 109 -1.10 15.75 7.78
C VAL A 109 -1.54 16.47 9.03
N GLU A 110 -1.13 15.97 10.19
CA GLU A 110 -1.35 16.58 11.50
C GLU A 110 -0.09 17.39 11.87
N ARG A 111 -0.27 18.67 12.20
CA ARG A 111 0.79 19.58 12.64
C ARG A 111 0.41 20.17 13.98
N ASP A 112 1.34 20.27 14.90
CA ASP A 112 1.07 20.76 16.26
C ASP A 112 0.69 22.25 16.30
N ASP A 113 1.05 23.04 15.27
CA ASP A 113 0.86 24.51 15.25
C ASP A 113 0.01 25.03 14.05
N ALA A 114 -0.66 24.16 13.32
CA ALA A 114 -1.46 24.57 12.16
C ALA A 114 -2.68 23.67 11.97
N ASP A 115 -3.67 24.17 11.22
CA ASP A 115 -4.84 23.39 10.85
C ASP A 115 -4.48 22.09 10.13
N ASP A 116 -5.12 21.00 10.52
CA ASP A 116 -4.97 19.69 9.90
C ASP A 116 -5.29 19.76 8.40
N LYS A 117 -4.37 19.36 7.57
CA LYS A 117 -4.58 19.32 6.13
C LYS A 117 -4.96 17.91 5.70
N LYS A 118 -6.17 17.77 5.16
CA LYS A 118 -6.63 16.53 4.49
C LYS A 118 -6.50 16.68 2.99
N THR A 119 -5.88 15.70 2.36
CA THR A 119 -5.81 15.63 0.89
C THR A 119 -6.34 14.26 0.47
N GLU A 120 -7.29 14.25 -0.45
CA GLU A 120 -7.82 13.05 -1.07
C GLU A 120 -7.42 13.03 -2.55
N SER A 121 -6.84 11.95 -3.01
CA SER A 121 -6.50 11.72 -4.41
C SER A 121 -7.19 10.46 -4.89
N LYS A 122 -7.82 10.55 -6.07
CA LYS A 122 -8.44 9.42 -6.74
C LYS A 122 -7.77 9.24 -8.09
N THR A 123 -7.25 8.04 -8.32
CA THR A 123 -6.66 7.66 -9.60
C THR A 123 -7.41 6.46 -10.14
N THR A 124 -7.84 6.52 -11.39
CA THR A 124 -8.43 5.39 -12.09
C THR A 124 -7.41 4.87 -13.10
N LEU A 125 -7.13 3.58 -13.03
CA LEU A 125 -6.21 2.90 -13.93
C LEU A 125 -7.01 1.92 -14.78
N GLU A 126 -6.77 1.95 -16.07
CA GLU A 126 -7.33 0.98 -17.02
C GLU A 126 -6.27 -0.08 -17.31
N GLY A 127 -6.64 -1.35 -17.21
CA GLY A 127 -5.74 -2.48 -17.45
C GLY A 127 -4.98 -2.96 -16.21
N ASP A 128 -4.00 -3.82 -16.46
CA ASP A 128 -3.23 -4.47 -15.43
C ASP A 128 -2.00 -3.62 -15.02
N LEU A 129 -1.87 -3.32 -13.75
CA LEU A 129 -0.66 -2.73 -13.22
C LEU A 129 0.44 -3.80 -13.14
N ALA A 130 1.61 -3.52 -13.72
CA ALA A 130 2.76 -4.43 -13.74
C ALA A 130 2.51 -5.80 -14.41
N GLY A 131 1.51 -5.92 -15.29
CA GLY A 131 1.22 -7.16 -16.01
C GLY A 131 0.61 -8.29 -15.17
N VAL A 132 0.23 -8.01 -13.91
CA VAL A 132 -0.51 -8.94 -13.05
C VAL A 132 -1.88 -8.35 -12.77
N PRO A 133 -2.97 -9.06 -13.08
CA PRO A 133 -4.32 -8.55 -12.87
C PRO A 133 -4.66 -8.45 -11.38
N TYR A 134 -5.61 -7.56 -11.08
CA TYR A 134 -6.15 -7.37 -9.75
C TYR A 134 -7.42 -8.20 -9.55
N LEU A 135 -7.57 -8.73 -8.36
CA LEU A 135 -8.78 -9.39 -7.89
C LEU A 135 -9.33 -8.64 -6.67
N GLY A 136 -10.43 -7.92 -6.86
CA GLY A 136 -11.18 -7.29 -5.78
C GLY A 136 -11.91 -8.37 -4.98
N VAL A 137 -11.37 -8.70 -3.81
CA VAL A 137 -11.83 -9.81 -2.98
C VAL A 137 -13.14 -9.48 -2.29
N LYS A 138 -14.13 -10.33 -2.46
CA LYS A 138 -15.43 -10.26 -1.79
C LYS A 138 -15.54 -11.26 -0.64
N SER A 139 -14.97 -12.46 -0.84
CA SER A 139 -14.90 -13.48 0.20
C SER A 139 -13.76 -14.44 -0.04
N VAL A 140 -13.19 -14.96 1.05
CA VAL A 140 -12.13 -15.97 1.08
C VAL A 140 -12.61 -17.15 1.89
N LYS A 141 -12.36 -18.35 1.37
CA LYS A 141 -12.63 -19.60 2.07
C LYS A 141 -11.39 -20.49 2.00
N MET A 142 -10.89 -20.90 3.15
CA MET A 142 -9.78 -21.85 3.21
C MET A 142 -10.24 -23.22 2.65
N VAL A 143 -9.45 -23.77 1.74
CA VAL A 143 -9.62 -25.11 1.17
C VAL A 143 -8.68 -26.09 1.85
N ARG A 144 -7.41 -25.70 2.04
CA ARG A 144 -6.40 -26.47 2.78
C ARG A 144 -5.48 -25.50 3.52
N SER A 145 -4.91 -25.96 4.63
CA SER A 145 -3.98 -25.18 5.44
C SER A 145 -2.56 -25.11 4.87
N SER A 146 -2.31 -25.72 3.73
CA SER A 146 -1.05 -25.60 3.00
C SER A 146 -1.28 -25.65 1.50
N CYS A 147 -0.32 -25.09 0.76
CA CYS A 147 -0.31 -25.01 -0.70
C CYS A 147 0.32 -26.23 -1.38
N SER A 148 0.94 -27.10 -0.63
CA SER A 148 1.58 -28.34 -1.10
C SER A 148 0.79 -29.57 -0.69
#